data_944e8f8a45ecfff8404b3bc687b3dfe1
#
_entry.id   944e8f8a45ecfff8404b3bc687b3dfe1
#
_cell.length_a   1.000
_cell.length_b   1.000
_cell.length_c   1.000
_cell.angle_alpha   90.00
_cell.angle_beta   90.00
_cell.angle_gamma   90.00
#
_symmetry.space_group_name_H-M   'P 1'
#
loop_
_entity.id
_entity.type
_entity.pdbx_description
1 polymer ?
#
loop_
_entity_poly.entity_id
_entity_poly.type
_entity_poly.pdbx_seq_one_letter_code
_entity_poly.pdbx_strand_id
1 'polypeptide(L)'
;RLVQAPPGVPVGSLLARGEADLGFQQLSELLDIPGVEVLGLLPAGIQSETVFSVGICSRCGKLDEARELIGFLTSPETGAAKRRHGLEPV
;
A
#
# COMPACT_ATOMS: atom_id res chain seq x y z
N ARG A 1 18.67 17.06 6.17
CA ARG A 1 18.51 17.22 4.72
C ARG A 1 17.34 16.38 4.24
N LEU A 2 16.42 17.00 3.52
CA LEU A 2 15.25 16.31 2.98
C LEU A 2 15.53 15.85 1.54
N VAL A 3 15.24 14.57 1.26
CA VAL A 3 15.32 14.00 -0.09
C VAL A 3 13.94 13.48 -0.44
N GLN A 4 13.43 13.88 -1.59
CA GLN A 4 12.16 13.37 -2.11
C GLN A 4 12.46 12.35 -3.20
N ALA A 5 11.82 11.16 -3.12
CA ALA A 5 11.97 10.16 -4.14
C ALA A 5 11.40 10.65 -5.48
N PRO A 6 12.11 10.46 -6.59
CA PRO A 6 11.57 10.81 -7.92
C PRO A 6 10.30 9.99 -8.24
N PRO A 7 9.44 10.48 -9.14
CA PRO A 7 8.29 9.70 -9.60
C PRO A 7 8.71 8.31 -10.10
N GLY A 8 7.98 7.28 -9.68
CA GLY A 8 8.26 5.91 -10.06
C GLY A 8 9.40 5.22 -9.29
N VAL A 9 10.04 5.92 -8.37
CA VAL A 9 11.10 5.35 -7.52
C VAL A 9 10.54 5.14 -6.11
N PRO A 10 10.45 3.90 -5.62
CA PRO A 10 9.97 3.65 -4.26
C PRO A 10 10.94 4.21 -3.21
N VAL A 11 10.38 4.81 -2.16
CA VAL A 11 11.18 5.33 -1.03
C VAL A 11 12.05 4.23 -0.43
N GLY A 12 11.52 3.02 -0.28
CA GLY A 12 12.27 1.89 0.26
C GLY A 12 13.53 1.55 -0.52
N SER A 13 13.56 1.78 -1.83
CA SER A 13 14.76 1.53 -2.63
C SER A 13 15.88 2.52 -2.32
N LEU A 14 15.54 3.77 -1.99
CA LEU A 14 16.54 4.77 -1.56
C LEU A 14 17.14 4.38 -0.21
N LEU A 15 16.31 3.91 0.71
CA LEU A 15 16.77 3.41 2.01
C LEU A 15 17.68 2.19 1.86
N ALA A 16 17.25 1.23 1.04
CA ALA A 16 18.01 0.00 0.81
C ALA A 16 19.40 0.27 0.21
N ARG A 17 19.52 1.31 -0.60
CA ARG A 17 20.81 1.74 -1.19
C ARG A 17 21.65 2.63 -0.29
N GLY A 18 21.14 3.01 0.88
CA GLY A 18 21.83 3.89 1.80
C GLY A 18 21.83 5.37 1.40
N GLU A 19 20.94 5.76 0.51
CA GLU A 19 20.81 7.15 0.06
C GLU A 19 20.05 8.03 1.06
N ALA A 20 19.36 7.41 2.01
CA ALA A 20 18.68 8.05 3.13
C ALA A 20 18.74 7.14 4.36
N ASP A 21 18.77 7.72 5.54
CA ASP A 21 18.83 6.99 6.81
C ASP A 21 17.44 6.67 7.36
N LEU A 22 16.46 7.50 7.04
CA LEU A 22 15.08 7.37 7.49
C LEU A 22 14.12 7.77 6.36
N GLY A 23 13.04 7.04 6.20
CA GLY A 23 12.06 7.32 5.17
C GLY A 23 10.62 7.13 5.65
N PHE A 24 9.71 7.81 4.98
CA PHE A 24 8.27 7.72 5.22
C PHE A 24 7.56 7.32 3.94
N GLN A 25 6.71 6.32 4.03
CA GLN A 25 5.88 5.86 2.91
C GLN A 25 4.72 5.03 3.47
N GLN A 26 3.76 4.71 2.64
CA GLN A 26 2.70 3.78 3.02
C GLN A 26 3.29 2.43 3.42
N LEU A 27 2.74 1.83 4.47
CA LEU A 27 3.25 0.56 4.99
C LEU A 27 3.33 -0.52 3.92
N SER A 28 2.32 -0.60 3.06
CA SER A 28 2.27 -1.59 1.96
C SER A 28 3.44 -1.46 0.97
N GLU A 29 4.05 -0.30 0.90
CA GLU A 29 5.17 -0.05 -0.02
C GLU A 29 6.54 -0.22 0.66
N LEU A 30 6.58 -0.37 1.98
CA LEU A 30 7.81 -0.54 2.75
C LEU A 30 8.06 -1.98 3.21
N LEU A 31 7.01 -2.80 3.28
CA LEU A 31 7.15 -4.18 3.71
C LEU A 31 7.92 -5.03 2.69
N ASP A 32 8.66 -6.01 3.21
CA ASP A 32 9.37 -7.01 2.41
C ASP A 32 10.47 -6.44 1.48
N ILE A 33 10.98 -5.26 1.79
CA ILE A 33 12.13 -4.71 1.07
C ILE A 33 13.41 -5.12 1.80
N PRO A 34 14.31 -5.88 1.16
CA PRO A 34 15.57 -6.26 1.77
C PRO A 34 16.38 -5.03 2.17
N GLY A 35 16.93 -5.04 3.39
CA GLY A 35 17.74 -3.95 3.92
C GLY A 35 16.94 -2.79 4.52
N VAL A 36 15.62 -2.89 4.58
CA VAL A 36 14.76 -1.89 5.21
C VAL A 36 14.06 -2.49 6.42
N GLU A 37 14.17 -1.82 7.55
CA GLU A 37 13.46 -2.15 8.78
C GLU A 37 12.28 -1.19 8.96
N VAL A 38 11.10 -1.72 9.16
CA VAL A 38 9.89 -0.92 9.44
C VAL A 38 9.81 -0.68 10.94
N LEU A 39 9.88 0.58 11.34
CA LEU A 39 9.85 0.95 12.75
C LEU A 39 8.43 1.01 13.34
N GLY A 40 7.44 1.33 12.51
CA GLY A 40 6.06 1.43 12.93
C GLY A 40 5.27 2.47 12.15
N LEU A 41 4.06 2.71 12.61
CA LEU A 41 3.17 3.72 12.04
C LEU A 41 3.42 5.07 12.70
N LEU A 42 3.07 6.14 12.00
CA LEU A 42 3.08 7.48 12.59
C LEU A 42 2.03 7.59 13.69
N PRO A 43 2.24 8.47 14.68
CA PRO A 43 1.22 8.73 15.69
C PRO A 43 -0.12 9.14 15.06
N ALA A 44 -1.24 8.74 15.69
CA ALA A 44 -2.58 8.97 15.16
C ALA A 44 -2.86 10.44 14.80
N GLY A 45 -2.28 11.40 15.55
CA GLY A 45 -2.49 12.83 15.30
C GLY A 45 -1.87 13.36 14.01
N ILE A 46 -0.90 12.63 13.42
CA ILE A 46 -0.23 13.02 12.18
C ILE A 46 -0.31 11.93 11.11
N GLN A 47 -1.03 10.84 11.39
CA GLN A 47 -1.23 9.75 10.46
C GLN A 47 -2.20 10.17 9.35
N SER A 48 -1.80 9.96 8.10
CA SER A 48 -2.68 10.11 6.95
C SER A 48 -3.10 8.73 6.46
N GLU A 49 -4.40 8.51 6.39
CA GLU A 49 -4.95 7.26 5.88
C GLU A 49 -5.36 7.43 4.43
N THR A 50 -4.92 6.50 3.58
CA THR A 50 -5.32 6.45 2.18
C THR A 50 -6.24 5.25 1.97
N VAL A 51 -7.44 5.48 1.48
CA VAL A 51 -8.39 4.41 1.16
C VAL A 51 -8.26 4.06 -0.32
N PHE A 52 -7.91 2.80 -0.58
CA PHE A 52 -7.89 2.27 -1.94
C PHE A 52 -9.28 1.79 -2.32
N SER A 53 -9.74 2.19 -3.48
CA SER A 53 -11.07 1.87 -3.98
C SER A 53 -10.98 1.25 -5.36
N VAL A 54 -11.98 0.46 -5.71
CA VAL A 54 -12.10 -0.16 -7.03
C VAL A 54 -13.45 0.21 -7.65
N GLY A 55 -13.45 0.46 -8.94
CA GLY A 55 -14.66 0.74 -9.67
C GLY A 55 -14.75 -0.11 -10.94
N ILE A 56 -15.95 -0.25 -11.48
CA ILE A 56 -16.19 -0.94 -12.74
C ILE A 56 -16.37 0.12 -13.83
N CYS A 57 -15.65 -0.08 -14.94
CA CYS A 57 -15.80 0.80 -16.11
C CYS A 57 -17.24 0.73 -16.64
N SER A 58 -17.80 1.87 -17.05
CA SER A 58 -19.17 1.96 -17.56
C SER A 58 -19.40 1.10 -18.83
N ARG A 59 -18.33 0.79 -19.55
CA ARG A 59 -18.36 -0.02 -20.77
C ARG A 59 -17.86 -1.46 -20.55
N CYS A 60 -17.85 -1.93 -19.30
CA CYS A 60 -17.38 -3.28 -18.99
C CYS A 60 -18.28 -4.32 -19.68
N GLY A 61 -17.69 -5.18 -20.51
CA GLY A 61 -18.38 -6.29 -21.18
C GLY A 61 -18.59 -7.52 -20.32
N LYS A 62 -18.02 -7.55 -19.11
CA LYS A 62 -18.07 -8.69 -18.17
C LYS A 62 -18.47 -8.19 -16.78
N LEU A 63 -19.63 -7.55 -16.71
CA LEU A 63 -20.10 -6.88 -15.49
C LEU A 63 -20.30 -7.85 -14.33
N ASP A 64 -20.87 -9.03 -14.58
CA ASP A 64 -21.13 -10.02 -13.51
C ASP A 64 -19.81 -10.56 -12.93
N GLU A 65 -18.86 -10.88 -13.79
CA GLU A 65 -17.52 -11.32 -13.36
C GLU A 65 -16.78 -10.22 -12.60
N ALA A 66 -16.89 -8.98 -13.05
CA ALA A 66 -16.27 -7.85 -12.36
C ALA A 66 -16.86 -7.65 -10.96
N ARG A 67 -18.19 -7.75 -10.82
CA ARG A 67 -18.85 -7.68 -9.52
C ARG A 67 -18.46 -8.81 -8.60
N GLU A 68 -18.34 -10.04 -9.13
CA GLU A 68 -17.92 -11.20 -8.39
C GLU A 68 -16.50 -11.01 -7.85
N LEU A 69 -15.58 -10.52 -8.68
CA LEU A 69 -14.21 -10.22 -8.26
C LEU A 69 -14.19 -9.16 -7.16
N ILE A 70 -14.93 -8.07 -7.31
CA ILE A 70 -14.99 -7.02 -6.28
C ILE A 70 -15.57 -7.58 -4.99
N GLY A 71 -16.60 -8.40 -5.06
CA GLY A 71 -17.18 -9.07 -3.90
C GLY A 71 -16.18 -9.94 -3.17
N PHE A 72 -15.35 -10.66 -3.89
CA PHE A 72 -14.25 -11.45 -3.31
C PHE A 72 -13.20 -10.55 -2.67
N LEU A 73 -12.74 -9.52 -3.38
CA LEU A 73 -11.71 -8.60 -2.88
C LEU A 73 -12.13 -7.84 -1.63
N THR A 74 -13.43 -7.58 -1.47
CA THR A 74 -13.98 -6.90 -0.29
C THR A 74 -14.46 -7.85 0.80
N SER A 75 -14.38 -9.17 0.57
CA SER A 75 -14.83 -10.17 1.52
C SER A 75 -13.84 -10.35 2.68
N PRO A 76 -14.31 -10.89 3.82
CA PRO A 76 -13.42 -11.23 4.94
C PRO A 76 -12.33 -12.23 4.59
N GLU A 77 -12.52 -13.05 3.56
CA GLU A 77 -11.55 -14.05 3.13
C GLU A 77 -10.21 -13.45 2.71
N THR A 78 -10.21 -12.20 2.22
CA THR A 78 -8.99 -11.52 1.77
C THR A 78 -8.32 -10.71 2.89
N GLY A 79 -8.92 -10.65 4.08
CA GLY A 79 -8.43 -9.82 5.17
C GLY A 79 -7.00 -10.16 5.61
N ALA A 80 -6.69 -11.45 5.77
CA ALA A 80 -5.36 -11.89 6.18
C ALA A 80 -4.30 -11.52 5.13
N ALA A 81 -4.60 -11.68 3.85
CA ALA A 81 -3.69 -11.30 2.77
C ALA A 81 -3.45 -9.78 2.75
N LYS A 82 -4.50 -8.99 2.92
CA LYS A 82 -4.38 -7.53 2.99
C LYS A 82 -3.46 -7.11 4.14
N ARG A 83 -3.69 -7.62 5.35
CA ARG A 83 -2.87 -7.28 6.51
C ARG A 83 -1.42 -7.69 6.33
N ARG A 84 -1.17 -8.86 5.76
CA ARG A 84 0.20 -9.33 5.47
C ARG A 84 0.94 -8.38 4.54
N HIS A 85 0.24 -7.73 3.63
CA HIS A 85 0.81 -6.77 2.68
C HIS A 85 0.67 -5.30 3.14
N GLY A 86 0.34 -5.06 4.40
CA GLY A 86 0.32 -3.72 4.98
C GLY A 86 -0.95 -2.92 4.73
N LEU A 87 -2.06 -3.59 4.40
CA LEU A 87 -3.36 -2.96 4.17
C LEU A 87 -4.35 -3.42 5.24
N GLU A 88 -5.12 -2.48 5.78
CA GLU A 88 -6.21 -2.81 6.68
C GLU A 88 -7.53 -2.90 5.91
N PRO A 89 -8.32 -3.98 6.09
CA PRO A 89 -9.67 -4.04 5.54
C PRO A 89 -10.55 -2.93 6.10
N VAL A 90 -11.38 -2.36 5.26
CA VAL A 90 -12.33 -1.32 5.66
C VAL A 90 -13.67 -1.92 6.00
#